data_09b80f209acd789c1775b8c3b3948b79
#
_entry.id   09b80f209acd789c1775b8c3b3948b79
#
_cell.length_a   1.000
_cell.length_b   1.000
_cell.length_c   1.000
_cell.angle_alpha   90.00
_cell.angle_beta   90.00
_cell.angle_gamma   90.00
#
_symmetry.space_group_name_H-M   'P 1'
#
loop_
_entity.id
_entity.type
_entity.pdbx_description
1 polymer ?
#
loop_
_entity_poly.entity_id
_entity_poly.type
_entity_poly.pdbx_seq_one_letter_code
_entity_poly.pdbx_strand_id
1 'polypeptide(L)'
;PIGIRYDCAASVPEPEVALFINKYKEIIGYGICNDVTSRTIEGENPLYLSQAKIYVGSTSLGPDITPAWLAPTAAEMTIKAKILRGASTTWEAQTSLGQLNRTLEDLVSYVFRCQDFPHGLILSTGTGIVPPLDISLEAGDIVEIDVAGVGILSNTVEVIPER
;
A
#
# COMPACT_ATOMS: atom_id res chain seq x y z
N PRO A 1 3.60 -10.33 -8.71
CA PRO A 1 2.14 -10.41 -8.55
C PRO A 1 1.71 -9.98 -7.16
N ILE A 2 0.41 -9.67 -7.02
CA ILE A 2 -0.30 -9.51 -5.74
C ILE A 2 -1.44 -10.51 -5.66
N GLY A 3 -1.79 -10.89 -4.42
CA GLY A 3 -2.81 -11.90 -4.16
C GLY A 3 -4.14 -11.33 -3.73
N ILE A 4 -5.24 -11.91 -4.22
CA ILE A 4 -6.57 -11.77 -3.65
C ILE A 4 -7.03 -13.13 -3.14
N ARG A 5 -7.75 -13.16 -2.02
CA ARG A 5 -8.20 -14.43 -1.40
C ARG A 5 -9.34 -15.05 -2.19
N TYR A 6 -9.32 -16.39 -2.33
CA TYR A 6 -10.38 -17.17 -2.99
C TYR A 6 -11.73 -17.10 -2.25
N ASP A 7 -11.70 -16.85 -0.94
CA ASP A 7 -12.86 -16.81 -0.04
C ASP A 7 -13.36 -15.39 0.28
N CYS A 8 -12.87 -14.38 -0.45
CA CYS A 8 -13.29 -13.00 -0.29
C CYS A 8 -14.03 -12.50 -1.53
N ALA A 9 -15.24 -11.98 -1.34
CA ALA A 9 -16.06 -11.50 -2.45
C ALA A 9 -15.58 -10.17 -3.05
N ALA A 10 -14.90 -9.33 -2.27
CA ALA A 10 -14.39 -8.04 -2.73
C ALA A 10 -13.00 -7.77 -2.15
N SER A 11 -12.05 -7.51 -3.03
CA SER A 11 -10.67 -7.11 -2.69
C SER A 11 -10.30 -5.84 -3.44
N VAL A 12 -9.56 -4.95 -2.77
CA VAL A 12 -9.16 -3.65 -3.34
C VAL A 12 -7.68 -3.38 -3.12
N PRO A 13 -7.02 -2.61 -4.02
CA PRO A 13 -5.70 -2.09 -3.77
C PRO A 13 -5.78 -0.93 -2.76
N GLU A 14 -4.78 -0.78 -1.94
CA GLU A 14 -4.53 0.40 -1.12
C GLU A 14 -3.15 0.95 -1.46
N PRO A 15 -3.09 1.99 -2.32
CA PRO A 15 -1.84 2.61 -2.73
C PRO A 15 -1.26 3.46 -1.59
N GLU A 16 -0.02 3.20 -1.22
CA GLU A 16 0.64 3.83 -0.09
C GLU A 16 2.11 4.15 -0.38
N VAL A 17 2.67 5.06 0.39
CA VAL A 17 4.12 5.24 0.45
C VAL A 17 4.67 4.35 1.56
N ALA A 18 5.78 3.68 1.29
CA ALA A 18 6.53 2.90 2.27
C ALA A 18 7.72 3.72 2.79
N LEU A 19 7.80 3.89 4.10
CA LEU A 19 8.93 4.54 4.77
C LEU A 19 9.96 3.49 5.16
N PHE A 20 11.19 3.63 4.66
CA PHE A 20 12.32 2.83 5.10
C PHE A 20 12.97 3.53 6.28
N ILE A 21 12.93 2.92 7.46
CA ILE A 21 13.32 3.54 8.73
C ILE A 21 14.46 2.72 9.34
N ASN A 22 15.54 3.40 9.70
CA ASN A 22 16.67 2.75 10.36
C ASN A 22 16.43 2.54 11.88
N LYS A 23 17.33 1.84 12.53
CA LYS A 23 17.27 1.58 13.99
C LYS A 23 17.33 2.84 14.86
N TYR A 24 17.72 3.96 14.31
CA TYR A 24 17.77 5.26 14.99
C TYR A 24 16.52 6.10 14.81
N LYS A 25 15.45 5.50 14.21
CA LYS A 25 14.15 6.14 13.93
C LYS A 25 14.22 7.21 12.83
N GLU A 26 15.25 7.17 11.98
CA GLU A 26 15.40 8.09 10.87
C GLU A 26 14.80 7.48 9.61
N ILE A 27 14.01 8.24 8.87
CA ILE A 27 13.53 7.87 7.54
C ILE A 27 14.70 8.00 6.57
N ILE A 28 15.18 6.88 6.05
CA ILE A 28 16.34 6.83 5.14
C ILE A 28 15.95 6.72 3.68
N GLY A 29 14.69 6.42 3.39
CA GLY A 29 14.20 6.32 2.01
C GLY A 29 12.70 6.08 1.94
N TYR A 30 12.21 6.18 0.71
CA TYR A 30 10.80 6.01 0.35
C TYR A 30 10.66 4.96 -0.74
N GLY A 31 9.62 4.17 -0.68
CA GLY A 31 9.21 3.23 -1.71
C GLY A 31 7.70 3.27 -1.89
N ILE A 32 7.18 2.38 -2.72
CA ILE A 32 5.76 2.25 -2.99
C ILE A 32 5.25 0.95 -2.38
N CYS A 33 4.13 1.02 -1.68
CA CYS A 33 3.43 -0.13 -1.14
C CYS A 33 2.03 -0.25 -1.77
N ASN A 34 1.65 -1.49 -2.08
CA ASN A 34 0.27 -1.84 -2.37
C ASN A 34 -0.19 -2.79 -1.26
N ASP A 35 -1.01 -2.30 -0.35
CA ASP A 35 -1.55 -3.05 0.79
C ASP A 35 -2.95 -3.57 0.44
N VAL A 36 -3.02 -4.71 -0.24
CA VAL A 36 -4.29 -5.28 -0.72
C VAL A 36 -5.18 -5.68 0.45
N THR A 37 -6.42 -5.22 0.41
CA THR A 37 -7.41 -5.47 1.44
C THR A 37 -8.49 -6.41 0.97
N SER A 38 -8.74 -7.48 1.74
CA SER A 38 -9.93 -8.31 1.62
C SER A 38 -11.13 -7.59 2.25
N ARG A 39 -11.77 -6.73 1.46
CA ARG A 39 -12.74 -5.73 1.92
C ARG A 39 -13.98 -6.31 2.57
N THR A 40 -14.45 -7.46 2.08
CA THR A 40 -15.60 -8.16 2.67
C THR A 40 -15.27 -8.64 4.08
N ILE A 41 -14.09 -9.24 4.28
CA ILE A 41 -13.64 -9.75 5.58
C ILE A 41 -13.40 -8.59 6.57
N GLU A 42 -12.77 -7.52 6.11
CA GLU A 42 -12.54 -6.32 6.91
C GLU A 42 -13.86 -5.72 7.43
N GLY A 43 -14.88 -5.67 6.56
CA GLY A 43 -16.19 -5.10 6.89
C GLY A 43 -17.05 -5.93 7.82
N GLU A 44 -16.76 -7.23 7.99
CA GLU A 44 -17.54 -8.10 8.88
C GLU A 44 -17.32 -7.77 10.36
N ASN A 45 -16.05 -7.57 10.75
CA ASN A 45 -15.71 -7.29 12.14
C ASN A 45 -14.31 -6.65 12.22
N PRO A 46 -14.12 -5.54 12.97
CA PRO A 46 -12.81 -4.94 13.19
C PRO A 46 -11.72 -5.89 13.70
N LEU A 47 -12.10 -6.97 14.42
CA LEU A 47 -11.16 -8.00 14.88
C LEU A 47 -10.58 -8.84 13.75
N TYR A 48 -11.18 -8.81 12.55
CA TYR A 48 -10.73 -9.57 11.38
C TYR A 48 -9.73 -8.80 10.53
N LEU A 49 -9.27 -7.63 10.97
CA LEU A 49 -8.30 -6.82 10.23
C LEU A 49 -7.06 -7.62 9.83
N SER A 50 -6.51 -8.44 10.74
CA SER A 50 -5.36 -9.29 10.41
C SER A 50 -5.68 -10.34 9.35
N GLN A 51 -6.90 -10.88 9.33
CA GLN A 51 -7.35 -11.82 8.29
C GLN A 51 -7.52 -11.13 6.93
N ALA A 52 -7.96 -9.87 6.94
CA ALA A 52 -8.16 -9.09 5.74
C ALA A 52 -6.84 -8.61 5.09
N LYS A 53 -5.78 -8.47 5.90
CA LYS A 53 -4.50 -7.84 5.52
C LYS A 53 -3.31 -8.79 5.49
N ILE A 54 -3.30 -9.87 6.26
CA ILE A 54 -2.13 -10.74 6.43
C ILE A 54 -2.38 -12.10 5.81
N TYR A 55 -2.11 -12.24 4.53
CA TYR A 55 -2.15 -13.49 3.78
C TYR A 55 -1.10 -13.46 2.64
N VAL A 56 -0.89 -14.57 1.98
CA VAL A 56 0.12 -14.69 0.93
C VAL A 56 -0.18 -13.72 -0.23
N GLY A 57 0.80 -12.86 -0.54
CA GLY A 57 0.68 -11.91 -1.63
C GLY A 57 -0.17 -10.68 -1.35
N SER A 58 -0.65 -10.48 -0.11
CA SER A 58 -1.48 -9.31 0.25
C SER A 58 -0.74 -7.98 0.16
N THR A 59 0.58 -7.99 0.24
CA THR A 59 1.38 -6.77 0.24
C THR A 59 2.49 -6.86 -0.80
N SER A 60 2.66 -5.80 -1.57
CA SER A 60 3.77 -5.63 -2.50
C SER A 60 4.52 -4.34 -2.21
N LEU A 61 5.85 -4.42 -2.30
CA LEU A 61 6.77 -3.31 -2.13
C LEU A 61 7.65 -3.18 -3.37
N GLY A 62 8.02 -1.96 -3.73
CA GLY A 62 9.01 -1.75 -4.77
C GLY A 62 8.63 -0.67 -5.77
N PRO A 63 9.22 -0.69 -6.98
CA PRO A 63 10.35 -1.59 -7.34
C PRO A 63 11.67 -1.20 -6.69
N ASP A 64 11.82 0.11 -6.34
CA ASP A 64 13.07 0.69 -5.86
C ASP A 64 12.87 1.46 -4.55
N ILE A 65 13.98 1.91 -3.97
CA ILE A 65 14.00 2.81 -2.81
C ILE A 65 14.61 4.13 -3.26
N THR A 66 13.85 5.21 -3.15
CA THR A 66 14.36 6.57 -3.32
C THR A 66 14.97 7.04 -1.99
N PRO A 67 16.28 7.33 -1.94
CA PRO A 67 16.92 7.86 -0.74
C PRO A 67 16.26 9.14 -0.26
N ALA A 68 16.12 9.31 1.06
CA ALA A 68 15.40 10.44 1.65
C ALA A 68 15.93 11.82 1.21
N TRP A 69 17.25 11.92 0.96
CA TRP A 69 17.88 13.18 0.50
C TRP A 69 17.66 13.51 -0.99
N LEU A 70 17.11 12.58 -1.77
CA LEU A 70 16.73 12.78 -3.18
C LEU A 70 15.22 12.86 -3.36
N ALA A 71 14.45 12.46 -2.35
CA ALA A 71 13.01 12.42 -2.43
C ALA A 71 12.40 13.84 -2.36
N PRO A 72 11.28 14.09 -3.06
CA PRO A 72 10.53 15.32 -2.88
C PRO A 72 9.90 15.38 -1.47
N THR A 73 9.39 16.55 -1.10
CA THR A 73 8.63 16.69 0.15
C THR A 73 7.33 15.89 0.09
N ALA A 74 6.76 15.53 1.25
CA ALA A 74 5.49 14.81 1.32
C ALA A 74 4.36 15.54 0.55
N ALA A 75 4.35 16.87 0.54
CA ALA A 75 3.36 17.67 -0.18
C ALA A 75 3.49 17.54 -1.71
N GLU A 76 4.69 17.29 -2.22
CA GLU A 76 4.97 17.13 -3.65
C GLU A 76 4.78 15.67 -4.11
N MET A 77 4.75 14.70 -3.20
CA MET A 77 4.51 13.28 -3.53
C MET A 77 3.04 13.06 -3.87
N THR A 78 2.67 13.27 -5.14
CA THR A 78 1.36 12.86 -5.65
C THR A 78 1.35 11.35 -5.84
N ILE A 79 0.29 10.69 -5.37
CA ILE A 79 0.05 9.26 -5.52
C ILE A 79 -1.08 9.07 -6.51
N LYS A 80 -0.81 8.42 -7.63
CA LYS A 80 -1.81 8.04 -8.63
C LYS A 80 -1.93 6.52 -8.63
N ALA A 81 -3.16 6.02 -8.74
CA ALA A 81 -3.38 4.59 -8.85
C ALA A 81 -4.46 4.29 -9.87
N LYS A 82 -4.31 3.17 -10.57
CA LYS A 82 -5.32 2.67 -11.52
C LYS A 82 -5.37 1.14 -11.50
N ILE A 83 -6.54 0.62 -11.87
CA ILE A 83 -6.78 -0.79 -12.15
C ILE A 83 -7.03 -0.93 -13.64
N LEU A 84 -6.23 -1.76 -14.30
CA LEU A 84 -6.39 -2.12 -15.71
C LEU A 84 -6.95 -3.54 -15.79
N ARG A 85 -8.06 -3.70 -16.53
CA ARG A 85 -8.67 -4.99 -16.86
C ARG A 85 -8.66 -5.19 -18.37
N GLY A 86 -7.76 -6.03 -18.84
CA GLY A 86 -7.44 -6.12 -20.26
C GLY A 86 -6.91 -4.78 -20.80
N ALA A 87 -7.58 -4.21 -21.79
CA ALA A 87 -7.22 -2.93 -22.39
C ALA A 87 -7.93 -1.70 -21.76
N SER A 88 -8.77 -1.92 -20.75
CA SER A 88 -9.61 -0.86 -20.16
C SER A 88 -9.14 -0.46 -18.77
N THR A 89 -9.21 0.83 -18.45
CA THR A 89 -9.08 1.32 -17.08
C THR A 89 -10.43 1.17 -16.37
N THR A 90 -10.48 0.31 -15.36
CA THR A 90 -11.69 0.04 -14.55
C THR A 90 -11.85 1.07 -13.44
N TRP A 91 -10.75 1.56 -12.92
CA TRP A 91 -10.72 2.57 -11.88
C TRP A 91 -9.41 3.34 -11.93
N GLU A 92 -9.48 4.62 -11.61
CA GLU A 92 -8.32 5.48 -11.39
C GLU A 92 -8.62 6.55 -10.35
N ALA A 93 -7.64 6.92 -9.55
CA ALA A 93 -7.73 8.02 -8.59
C ALA A 93 -6.34 8.58 -8.27
N GLN A 94 -6.34 9.76 -7.64
CA GLN A 94 -5.10 10.36 -7.14
C GLN A 94 -5.31 11.05 -5.80
N THR A 95 -4.24 11.10 -5.02
CA THR A 95 -4.12 11.85 -3.77
C THR A 95 -2.70 12.40 -3.63
N SER A 96 -2.35 12.92 -2.47
CA SER A 96 -1.00 13.34 -2.13
C SER A 96 -0.63 12.85 -0.74
N LEU A 97 0.62 12.46 -0.54
CA LEU A 97 1.13 12.10 0.77
C LEU A 97 0.99 13.27 1.78
N GLY A 98 1.03 14.52 1.30
CA GLY A 98 0.80 15.70 2.13
C GLY A 98 -0.62 15.84 2.67
N GLN A 99 -1.57 14.99 2.23
CA GLN A 99 -2.95 14.97 2.77
C GLN A 99 -3.11 14.05 3.99
N LEU A 100 -2.06 13.36 4.41
CA LEU A 100 -2.09 12.60 5.65
C LEU A 100 -2.41 13.51 6.83
N ASN A 101 -3.32 13.04 7.71
CA ASN A 101 -3.67 13.77 8.93
C ASN A 101 -2.53 13.80 9.96
N ARG A 102 -1.59 12.87 9.90
CA ARG A 102 -0.42 12.78 10.77
C ARG A 102 0.84 13.04 9.98
N THR A 103 1.84 13.64 10.63
CA THR A 103 3.16 13.77 10.01
C THR A 103 3.86 12.41 9.92
N LEU A 104 4.85 12.29 9.06
CA LEU A 104 5.64 11.07 8.94
C LEU A 104 6.41 10.77 10.22
N GLU A 105 6.91 11.83 10.90
CA GLU A 105 7.59 11.73 12.19
C GLU A 105 6.64 11.21 13.28
N ASP A 106 5.37 11.62 13.27
CA ASP A 106 4.35 11.08 14.18
C ASP A 106 4.18 9.58 13.96
N LEU A 107 4.04 9.13 12.71
CA LEU A 107 3.91 7.71 12.38
C LEU A 107 5.11 6.92 12.90
N VAL A 108 6.33 7.40 12.66
CA VAL A 108 7.56 6.79 13.18
C VAL A 108 7.54 6.76 14.70
N SER A 109 7.18 7.87 15.36
CA SER A 109 7.15 7.94 16.82
C SER A 109 6.20 6.93 17.44
N TYR A 110 5.05 6.69 16.79
CA TYR A 110 4.05 5.73 17.29
C TYR A 110 4.54 4.29 17.20
N VAL A 111 5.16 3.87 16.10
CA VAL A 111 5.61 2.48 15.93
C VAL A 111 6.74 2.13 16.88
N PHE A 112 7.58 3.12 17.27
CA PHE A 112 8.69 2.90 18.20
C PHE A 112 8.36 3.10 19.69
N ARG A 113 7.09 3.35 20.06
CA ARG A 113 6.75 3.71 21.45
C ARG A 113 7.07 2.60 22.48
N CYS A 114 6.81 1.35 22.12
CA CYS A 114 7.00 0.21 23.02
C CYS A 114 7.69 -0.95 22.30
N GLN A 115 8.36 -0.70 21.18
CA GLN A 115 9.04 -1.72 20.38
C GLN A 115 10.40 -1.21 19.91
N ASP A 116 11.35 -2.15 19.82
CA ASP A 116 12.67 -1.92 19.26
C ASP A 116 12.79 -2.65 17.92
N PHE A 117 13.39 -1.96 16.95
CA PHE A 117 13.67 -2.51 15.62
C PHE A 117 15.17 -2.43 15.34
N PRO A 118 15.97 -3.40 15.81
CA PRO A 118 17.44 -3.33 15.77
C PRO A 118 18.00 -3.32 14.34
N HIS A 119 17.22 -3.75 13.36
CA HIS A 119 17.57 -3.74 11.92
C HIS A 119 16.80 -2.68 11.12
N GLY A 120 16.05 -1.80 11.79
CA GLY A 120 15.10 -0.90 11.15
C GLY A 120 13.81 -1.63 10.76
N LEU A 121 12.92 -0.92 10.08
CA LEU A 121 11.65 -1.46 9.59
C LEU A 121 11.19 -0.72 8.33
N ILE A 122 10.22 -1.30 7.64
CA ILE A 122 9.46 -0.65 6.59
C ILE A 122 8.06 -0.39 7.13
N LEU A 123 7.63 0.88 7.09
CA LEU A 123 6.34 1.32 7.58
C LEU A 123 5.49 1.84 6.43
N SER A 124 4.34 1.24 6.22
CA SER A 124 3.31 1.69 5.28
C SER A 124 2.52 2.85 5.90
N THR A 125 2.25 3.90 5.12
CA THR A 125 1.72 5.18 5.64
C THR A 125 0.21 5.23 5.78
N GLY A 126 -0.48 4.25 5.22
CA GLY A 126 -1.91 4.32 5.00
C GLY A 126 -2.27 4.99 3.68
N THR A 127 -3.45 4.67 3.16
CA THR A 127 -3.95 5.15 1.89
C THR A 127 -4.96 6.28 2.04
N GLY A 128 -4.96 7.22 1.08
CA GLY A 128 -5.99 8.26 0.94
C GLY A 128 -6.99 8.00 -0.19
N ILE A 129 -6.81 6.92 -0.97
CA ILE A 129 -7.66 6.57 -2.12
C ILE A 129 -7.92 5.07 -2.16
N VAL A 130 -9.18 4.69 -2.28
CA VAL A 130 -9.61 3.29 -2.37
C VAL A 130 -10.72 3.21 -3.42
N PRO A 131 -10.80 2.15 -4.23
CA PRO A 131 -11.93 1.93 -5.11
C PRO A 131 -13.26 1.90 -4.34
N PRO A 132 -14.35 2.35 -4.94
CA PRO A 132 -15.69 2.22 -4.35
C PRO A 132 -16.11 0.75 -4.24
N LEU A 133 -17.15 0.47 -3.45
CA LEU A 133 -17.55 -0.90 -3.07
C LEU A 133 -17.99 -1.80 -4.24
N ASP A 134 -18.38 -1.22 -5.35
CA ASP A 134 -18.79 -1.91 -6.59
C ASP A 134 -17.61 -2.28 -7.50
N ILE A 135 -16.38 -1.87 -7.14
CA ILE A 135 -15.16 -2.22 -7.87
C ILE A 135 -14.31 -3.16 -7.00
N SER A 136 -14.09 -4.36 -7.50
CA SER A 136 -13.22 -5.37 -6.90
C SER A 136 -12.14 -5.79 -7.88
N LEU A 137 -10.96 -6.15 -7.36
CA LEU A 137 -9.90 -6.78 -8.13
C LEU A 137 -10.35 -8.17 -8.63
N GLU A 138 -9.91 -8.51 -9.84
CA GLU A 138 -10.09 -9.82 -10.45
C GLU A 138 -8.73 -10.39 -10.90
N ALA A 139 -8.66 -11.71 -11.03
CA ALA A 139 -7.46 -12.37 -11.55
C ALA A 139 -7.09 -11.83 -12.94
N GLY A 140 -5.84 -11.48 -13.13
CA GLY A 140 -5.32 -10.91 -14.38
C GLY A 140 -5.42 -9.39 -14.48
N ASP A 141 -6.08 -8.70 -13.53
CA ASP A 141 -6.00 -7.24 -13.44
C ASP A 141 -4.55 -6.81 -13.22
N ILE A 142 -4.25 -5.59 -13.65
CA ILE A 142 -2.97 -4.93 -13.33
C ILE A 142 -3.28 -3.71 -12.47
N VAL A 143 -2.70 -3.66 -11.27
CA VAL A 143 -2.69 -2.48 -10.42
C VAL A 143 -1.40 -1.71 -10.66
N GLU A 144 -1.52 -0.46 -11.05
CA GLU A 144 -0.37 0.43 -11.23
C GLU A 144 -0.48 1.60 -10.25
N ILE A 145 0.60 1.82 -9.50
CA ILE A 145 0.72 2.90 -8.51
C ILE A 145 1.93 3.74 -8.89
N ASP A 146 1.71 5.02 -9.17
CA ASP A 146 2.75 6.01 -9.51
C ASP A 146 2.85 7.02 -8.36
N VAL A 147 4.04 7.12 -7.77
CA VAL A 147 4.34 8.11 -6.72
C VAL A 147 5.39 9.07 -7.25
N ALA A 148 4.99 10.33 -7.39
CA ALA A 148 5.85 11.37 -7.95
C ALA A 148 7.19 11.46 -7.19
N GLY A 149 8.29 11.35 -7.94
CA GLY A 149 9.65 11.39 -7.40
C GLY A 149 10.12 10.13 -6.67
N VAL A 150 9.28 9.08 -6.64
CA VAL A 150 9.64 7.77 -6.07
C VAL A 150 9.68 6.68 -7.14
N GLY A 151 8.66 6.59 -8.00
CA GLY A 151 8.63 5.60 -9.09
C GLY A 151 7.24 5.05 -9.38
N ILE A 152 7.22 3.89 -10.05
CA ILE A 152 5.98 3.20 -10.44
C ILE A 152 6.06 1.74 -9.99
N LEU A 153 5.07 1.29 -9.23
CA LEU A 153 4.85 -0.12 -8.87
C LEU A 153 3.71 -0.67 -9.72
N SER A 154 3.95 -1.79 -10.39
CA SER A 154 2.94 -2.48 -11.19
C SER A 154 2.81 -3.94 -10.74
N ASN A 155 1.60 -4.37 -10.42
CA ASN A 155 1.31 -5.70 -9.92
C ASN A 155 0.23 -6.39 -10.77
N THR A 156 0.48 -7.61 -11.20
CA THR A 156 -0.57 -8.49 -11.72
C THR A 156 -1.30 -9.17 -10.57
N VAL A 157 -2.62 -9.21 -10.63
CA VAL A 157 -3.49 -9.83 -9.61
C VAL A 157 -3.63 -11.34 -9.84
N GLU A 158 -3.45 -12.12 -8.78
CA GLU A 158 -3.63 -13.57 -8.77
C GLU A 158 -4.57 -13.99 -7.63
N VAL A 159 -5.40 -15.03 -7.86
CA VAL A 159 -6.20 -15.62 -6.79
C VAL A 159 -5.32 -16.55 -5.96
N ILE A 160 -5.28 -16.34 -4.65
CA ILE A 160 -4.61 -17.22 -3.69
C ILE A 160 -5.57 -18.32 -3.29
N PRO A 161 -5.28 -19.59 -3.64
CA PRO A 161 -6.15 -20.74 -3.33
C PRO A 161 -6.08 -21.10 -1.85
N GLU A 162 -7.02 -21.92 -1.42
CA GLU A 162 -6.95 -22.64 -0.14
C GLU A 162 -5.64 -23.44 -0.04
N ARG A 163 -5.01 -23.43 1.13
CA ARG A 163 -3.73 -24.11 1.41
C ARG A 163 -3.86 -25.04 2.61
#